data_546a0d24717626fdca059dff7e2af2b9
#
_entry.id   546a0d24717626fdca059dff7e2af2b9
#
_cell.length_a   1.000
_cell.length_b   1.000
_cell.length_c   1.000
_cell.angle_alpha   90.00
_cell.angle_beta   90.00
_cell.angle_gamma   90.00
#
_symmetry.space_group_name_H-M   'P 1'
#
loop_
_entity.id
_entity.type
_entity.pdbx_description
1 polymer ?
#
loop_
_entity_poly.entity_id
_entity_poly.type
_entity_poly.pdbx_seq_one_letter_code
_entity_poly.pdbx_strand_id
1 'polypeptide(L)'
;MIKLTKGQYLSDIMNEIPSDCILSKRIPGCGATTLELNTDRNSIIIVPNVPVILSKCGKYPNLLGVYEGVKLNRVVEYIASNAICKIMTTPESFCKVKSACEKLGINIYADFFLLMDECHQLITDVDYRIDIVMPMNDFFMFKRKALVSATPIGFSDPRFEENLLDTIEVEADYDYRQDITVTHTYNIAKAVGEYLETHNGTVCFFVNSVVTIYSLMKHFNLLEDSSVYCAPKSRSKLKTEYIFHNAYSEWSSDTMKKYNFFTGRFFTAFDLELDYKPDLVMITDPHRAEYTLLDIDTDCIQICGRFRNGVNSVTHIYESNPDIVAKDREQIEWEISAHEVVYNTLNTLYNSADTKEKRFAFSEALETLPF
;
A
#
# COMPACT_ATOMS: atom_id res chain seq x y z
N MET A 1 20.44 -1.25 14.51
CA MET A 1 19.38 -2.25 14.79
C MET A 1 18.69 -1.88 16.09
N ILE A 2 17.37 -1.75 16.08
CA ILE A 2 16.51 -1.42 17.22
C ILE A 2 15.69 -2.65 17.56
N LYS A 3 15.59 -3.04 18.84
CA LYS A 3 14.77 -4.17 19.27
C LYS A 3 13.56 -3.68 20.04
N LEU A 4 12.37 -4.18 19.68
CA LEU A 4 11.11 -3.90 20.36
C LEU A 4 10.65 -5.13 21.15
N THR A 5 10.34 -4.94 22.41
CA THR A 5 9.69 -5.97 23.23
C THR A 5 8.18 -6.02 22.92
N LYS A 6 7.52 -7.09 23.31
CA LYS A 6 6.09 -7.25 23.05
C LYS A 6 5.28 -6.13 23.72
N GLY A 7 4.50 -5.42 22.92
CA GLY A 7 3.66 -4.28 23.38
C GLY A 7 4.39 -2.94 23.39
N GLN A 8 5.68 -2.90 23.07
CA GLN A 8 6.46 -1.67 22.97
C GLN A 8 6.33 -1.06 21.57
N TYR A 9 6.30 0.28 21.52
CA TYR A 9 6.25 1.06 20.31
C TYR A 9 7.56 1.84 20.09
N LEU A 10 7.77 2.33 18.87
CA LEU A 10 8.94 3.16 18.56
C LEU A 10 9.02 4.41 19.44
N SER A 11 7.87 5.00 19.81
CA SER A 11 7.80 6.14 20.71
C SER A 11 8.32 5.88 22.13
N ASP A 12 8.45 4.62 22.53
CA ASP A 12 8.98 4.25 23.85
C ASP A 12 10.53 4.21 23.85
N ILE A 13 11.15 4.25 22.67
CA ILE A 13 12.59 4.09 22.50
C ILE A 13 13.21 5.35 21.88
N MET A 14 12.50 6.03 20.99
CA MET A 14 12.99 7.20 20.28
C MET A 14 11.96 8.33 20.29
N ASN A 15 12.46 9.57 20.27
CA ASN A 15 11.61 10.76 20.30
C ASN A 15 11.21 11.25 18.90
N GLU A 16 11.97 10.86 17.87
CA GLU A 16 11.74 11.25 16.48
C GLU A 16 12.29 10.20 15.51
N ILE A 17 11.77 10.17 14.30
CA ILE A 17 12.36 9.40 13.21
C ILE A 17 13.62 10.12 12.74
N PRO A 18 14.79 9.45 12.69
CA PRO A 18 16.02 10.03 12.20
C PRO A 18 15.89 10.53 10.75
N SER A 19 16.65 11.57 10.41
CA SER A 19 16.74 12.04 9.02
C SER A 19 17.68 11.17 8.21
N ASP A 20 17.46 11.20 6.90
CA ASP A 20 18.30 10.53 5.89
C ASP A 20 18.45 9.03 6.13
N CYS A 21 17.30 8.38 6.44
CA CYS A 21 17.27 6.95 6.68
C CYS A 21 16.11 6.23 5.98
N ILE A 22 16.29 4.93 5.81
CA ILE A 22 15.24 3.95 5.49
C ILE A 22 14.95 3.18 6.77
N LEU A 23 13.81 3.45 7.40
CA LEU A 23 13.39 2.75 8.60
C LEU A 23 12.65 1.45 8.21
N SER A 24 13.37 0.36 8.25
CA SER A 24 12.86 -1.00 8.02
C SER A 24 12.21 -1.52 9.30
N LYS A 25 10.92 -1.31 9.44
CA LYS A 25 10.22 -1.64 10.70
C LYS A 25 9.86 -3.11 10.84
N ARG A 26 10.08 -3.97 9.86
CA ARG A 26 9.78 -5.42 9.81
C ARG A 26 8.51 -5.88 10.55
N ILE A 27 8.06 -5.12 11.52
CA ILE A 27 6.85 -5.36 12.32
C ILE A 27 5.79 -4.33 11.92
N PRO A 28 4.67 -4.73 11.30
CA PRO A 28 3.54 -3.85 11.07
C PRO A 28 3.01 -3.27 12.39
N GLY A 29 2.66 -1.97 12.38
CA GLY A 29 2.02 -1.34 13.55
C GLY A 29 2.93 -0.95 14.71
N CYS A 30 4.27 -0.95 14.56
CA CYS A 30 5.19 -0.49 15.61
C CYS A 30 5.16 1.02 15.91
N GLY A 31 4.28 1.79 15.23
CA GLY A 31 3.98 3.18 15.59
C GLY A 31 4.84 4.25 14.91
N ALA A 32 5.52 3.98 13.79
CA ALA A 32 6.36 4.96 13.11
C ALA A 32 5.61 6.25 12.71
N THR A 33 4.49 6.13 12.02
CA THR A 33 3.63 7.28 11.66
C THR A 33 3.14 8.04 12.90
N THR A 34 2.79 7.32 13.97
CA THR A 34 2.34 7.90 15.25
C THR A 34 3.47 8.67 15.93
N LEU A 35 4.69 8.12 15.92
CA LEU A 35 5.87 8.80 16.44
C LEU A 35 6.06 10.14 15.72
N GLU A 36 6.04 10.16 14.38
CA GLU A 36 6.23 11.40 13.63
C GLU A 36 5.12 12.42 13.85
N LEU A 37 3.87 11.98 14.00
CA LEU A 37 2.75 12.87 14.30
C LEU A 37 2.90 13.57 15.66
N ASN A 38 3.56 12.94 16.63
CA ASN A 38 3.79 13.48 17.96
C ASN A 38 5.11 14.23 18.12
N THR A 39 5.98 14.21 17.12
CA THR A 39 7.27 14.92 17.14
C THR A 39 7.07 16.44 17.02
N ASP A 40 7.87 17.22 17.73
CA ASP A 40 7.79 18.70 17.76
C ASP A 40 8.54 19.33 16.59
N ARG A 41 8.08 19.07 15.34
CA ARG A 41 8.61 19.66 14.10
C ARG A 41 7.55 19.72 13.01
N ASN A 42 7.74 20.57 12.02
CA ASN A 42 6.91 20.58 10.81
C ASN A 42 7.14 19.29 10.03
N SER A 43 6.07 18.57 9.71
CA SER A 43 6.16 17.29 9.01
C SER A 43 5.15 17.16 7.90
N ILE A 44 5.60 16.62 6.79
CA ILE A 44 4.77 16.14 5.69
C ILE A 44 4.92 14.63 5.64
N ILE A 45 3.81 13.91 5.77
CA ILE A 45 3.77 12.46 5.74
C ILE A 45 3.03 12.04 4.49
N ILE A 46 3.74 11.44 3.54
CA ILE A 46 3.14 10.88 2.34
C ILE A 46 2.75 9.44 2.63
N VAL A 47 1.47 9.13 2.43
CA VAL A 47 0.90 7.80 2.59
C VAL A 47 0.17 7.39 1.31
N PRO A 48 0.19 6.12 0.94
CA PRO A 48 -0.36 5.69 -0.35
C PRO A 48 -1.88 5.83 -0.44
N ASN A 49 -2.62 5.78 0.68
CA ASN A 49 -4.07 5.61 0.66
C ASN A 49 -4.83 6.62 1.52
N VAL A 50 -5.94 7.16 0.98
CA VAL A 50 -6.83 8.13 1.67
C VAL A 50 -7.43 7.59 2.99
N PRO A 51 -7.85 6.32 3.13
CA PRO A 51 -8.38 5.80 4.39
C PRO A 51 -7.45 5.98 5.59
N VAL A 52 -6.12 5.86 5.38
CA VAL A 52 -5.12 6.14 6.43
C VAL A 52 -5.21 7.58 6.89
N ILE A 53 -5.27 8.52 5.94
CA ILE A 53 -5.35 9.96 6.21
C ILE A 53 -6.59 10.23 7.06
N LEU A 54 -7.75 9.73 6.62
CA LEU A 54 -9.03 9.95 7.32
C LEU A 54 -9.02 9.37 8.73
N SER A 55 -8.52 8.14 8.90
CA SER A 55 -8.38 7.49 10.20
C SER A 55 -7.49 8.28 11.15
N LYS A 56 -6.35 8.78 10.65
CA LYS A 56 -5.42 9.58 11.47
C LYS A 56 -5.99 10.97 11.77
N CYS A 57 -6.63 11.65 10.83
CA CYS A 57 -7.29 12.93 11.07
C CYS A 57 -8.40 12.83 12.14
N GLY A 58 -9.11 11.70 12.23
CA GLY A 58 -10.07 11.45 13.29
C GLY A 58 -9.45 11.34 14.69
N LYS A 59 -8.21 10.87 14.78
CA LYS A 59 -7.47 10.70 16.05
C LYS A 59 -6.62 11.93 16.44
N TYR A 60 -6.18 12.73 15.45
CA TYR A 60 -5.27 13.88 15.62
C TYR A 60 -5.94 15.17 15.12
N PRO A 61 -6.56 15.97 15.97
CA PRO A 61 -7.32 17.18 15.57
C PRO A 61 -6.48 18.23 14.83
N ASN A 62 -5.17 18.29 15.12
CA ASN A 62 -4.24 19.23 14.50
C ASN A 62 -3.61 18.72 13.20
N LEU A 63 -3.98 17.53 12.72
CA LEU A 63 -3.49 16.97 11.48
C LEU A 63 -4.34 17.44 10.30
N LEU A 64 -3.68 18.02 9.28
CA LEU A 64 -4.33 18.32 8.00
C LEU A 64 -4.18 17.14 7.04
N GLY A 65 -5.31 16.56 6.63
CA GLY A 65 -5.35 15.61 5.51
C GLY A 65 -5.46 16.33 4.18
N VAL A 66 -4.59 15.99 3.21
CA VAL A 66 -4.58 16.55 1.85
C VAL A 66 -4.68 15.42 0.83
N TYR A 67 -5.81 15.33 0.14
CA TYR A 67 -6.14 14.32 -0.85
C TYR A 67 -7.04 14.88 -1.93
N GLU A 68 -7.50 14.07 -2.87
CA GLU A 68 -8.42 14.52 -3.91
C GLU A 68 -9.64 15.24 -3.29
N GLY A 69 -10.06 16.37 -3.90
CA GLY A 69 -11.16 17.21 -3.40
C GLY A 69 -10.77 18.24 -2.34
N VAL A 70 -9.61 18.13 -1.66
CA VAL A 70 -9.13 19.18 -0.74
C VAL A 70 -8.65 20.38 -1.54
N LYS A 71 -9.18 21.57 -1.22
CA LYS A 71 -8.87 22.83 -1.93
C LYS A 71 -7.54 23.42 -1.44
N LEU A 72 -6.76 23.99 -2.36
CA LEU A 72 -5.47 24.62 -2.07
C LEU A 72 -5.56 25.69 -0.97
N ASN A 73 -6.61 26.52 -0.98
CA ASN A 73 -6.78 27.58 0.02
C ASN A 73 -6.84 27.03 1.45
N ARG A 74 -7.46 25.86 1.66
CA ARG A 74 -7.47 25.19 2.98
C ARG A 74 -6.07 24.84 3.45
N VAL A 75 -5.21 24.39 2.53
CA VAL A 75 -3.81 24.05 2.85
C VAL A 75 -3.03 25.32 3.20
N VAL A 76 -3.21 26.41 2.44
CA VAL A 76 -2.61 27.71 2.71
C VAL A 76 -3.03 28.25 4.08
N GLU A 77 -4.33 28.26 4.38
CA GLU A 77 -4.87 28.72 5.66
C GLU A 77 -4.32 27.92 6.83
N TYR A 78 -4.26 26.60 6.68
CA TYR A 78 -3.71 25.73 7.71
C TYR A 78 -2.23 26.02 8.00
N ILE A 79 -1.40 26.11 6.96
CA ILE A 79 0.05 26.36 7.12
C ILE A 79 0.26 27.76 7.74
N ALA A 80 -0.50 28.77 7.30
CA ALA A 80 -0.39 30.13 7.82
C ALA A 80 -0.84 30.29 9.29
N SER A 81 -1.71 29.40 9.77
CA SER A 81 -2.33 29.51 11.11
C SER A 81 -1.70 28.67 12.19
N ASN A 82 -0.78 27.76 11.83
CA ASN A 82 -0.18 26.82 12.77
C ASN A 82 1.33 27.02 12.89
N ALA A 83 1.83 27.11 14.12
CA ALA A 83 3.27 27.21 14.39
C ALA A 83 4.00 25.91 14.04
N ILE A 84 3.36 24.78 14.26
CA ILE A 84 3.83 23.44 13.89
C ILE A 84 2.79 22.80 12.99
N CYS A 85 3.19 22.49 11.79
CA CYS A 85 2.32 21.91 10.77
C CYS A 85 2.52 20.38 10.68
N LYS A 86 1.45 19.63 10.86
CA LYS A 86 1.38 18.20 10.58
C LYS A 86 0.46 17.97 9.40
N ILE A 87 1.01 17.55 8.27
CA ILE A 87 0.28 17.36 7.01
C ILE A 87 0.44 15.91 6.57
N MET A 88 -0.66 15.24 6.32
CA MET A 88 -0.66 13.89 5.73
C MET A 88 -1.29 13.96 4.35
N THR A 89 -0.61 13.45 3.34
CA THR A 89 -1.04 13.59 1.94
C THR A 89 -0.84 12.32 1.13
N THR A 90 -1.64 12.16 0.06
CA THR A 90 -1.36 11.16 -0.97
C THR A 90 -0.27 11.69 -1.92
N PRO A 91 0.47 10.79 -2.64
CA PRO A 91 1.49 11.18 -3.60
C PRO A 91 0.98 12.22 -4.62
N GLU A 92 -0.18 11.97 -5.22
CA GLU A 92 -0.79 12.83 -6.25
C GLU A 92 -1.19 14.22 -5.70
N SER A 93 -1.54 14.29 -4.43
CA SER A 93 -1.98 15.54 -3.80
C SER A 93 -0.84 16.33 -3.15
N PHE A 94 0.36 15.80 -3.10
CA PHE A 94 1.54 16.47 -2.55
C PHE A 94 1.85 17.81 -3.26
N CYS A 95 1.58 17.91 -4.55
CA CYS A 95 1.71 19.15 -5.32
C CYS A 95 0.91 20.33 -4.71
N LYS A 96 -0.23 20.07 -4.04
CA LYS A 96 -1.02 21.11 -3.35
C LYS A 96 -0.28 21.68 -2.15
N VAL A 97 0.47 20.83 -1.42
CA VAL A 97 1.28 21.25 -0.27
C VAL A 97 2.44 22.12 -0.74
N LYS A 98 3.12 21.73 -1.82
CA LYS A 98 4.16 22.54 -2.46
C LYS A 98 3.65 23.92 -2.86
N SER A 99 2.54 23.95 -3.63
CA SER A 99 1.95 25.21 -4.08
C SER A 99 1.48 26.10 -2.92
N ALA A 100 1.06 25.52 -1.80
CA ALA A 100 0.70 26.30 -0.61
C ALA A 100 1.93 26.93 0.04
N CYS A 101 3.02 26.18 0.20
CA CYS A 101 4.30 26.69 0.73
C CYS A 101 4.86 27.79 -0.17
N GLU A 102 4.86 27.61 -1.49
CA GLU A 102 5.29 28.61 -2.46
C GLU A 102 4.49 29.94 -2.33
N LYS A 103 3.16 29.86 -2.20
CA LYS A 103 2.31 31.06 -1.99
C LYS A 103 2.63 31.80 -0.70
N LEU A 104 3.10 31.11 0.32
CA LEU A 104 3.45 31.68 1.63
C LEU A 104 4.94 32.08 1.72
N GLY A 105 5.74 31.84 0.68
CA GLY A 105 7.18 32.08 0.69
C GLY A 105 7.96 31.18 1.62
N ILE A 106 7.42 29.99 1.93
CA ILE A 106 8.03 28.99 2.81
C ILE A 106 8.87 28.02 1.98
N ASN A 107 10.10 27.78 2.40
CA ASN A 107 10.95 26.77 1.77
C ASN A 107 10.61 25.37 2.29
N ILE A 108 9.70 24.67 1.57
CA ILE A 108 9.24 23.34 1.94
C ILE A 108 10.39 22.34 2.19
N TYR A 109 11.47 22.42 1.41
CA TYR A 109 12.61 21.49 1.48
C TYR A 109 13.51 21.71 2.70
N ALA A 110 13.53 22.93 3.24
CA ALA A 110 14.33 23.28 4.41
C ALA A 110 13.52 23.24 5.71
N ASP A 111 12.26 23.65 5.66
CA ASP A 111 11.44 23.94 6.84
C ASP A 111 10.60 22.73 7.30
N PHE A 112 10.44 21.71 6.43
CA PHE A 112 9.70 20.49 6.75
C PHE A 112 10.60 19.26 6.78
N PHE A 113 10.20 18.28 7.59
CA PHE A 113 10.64 16.90 7.50
C PHE A 113 9.67 16.15 6.57
N LEU A 114 10.20 15.38 5.62
CA LEU A 114 9.40 14.54 4.74
C LEU A 114 9.51 13.08 5.15
N LEU A 115 8.37 12.48 5.48
CA LEU A 115 8.25 11.04 5.71
C LEU A 115 7.45 10.40 4.57
N MET A 116 7.99 9.38 3.92
CA MET A 116 7.24 8.51 3.02
C MET A 116 6.96 7.18 3.72
N ASP A 117 5.72 6.97 4.14
CA ASP A 117 5.29 5.75 4.81
C ASP A 117 4.81 4.71 3.80
N GLU A 118 5.01 3.43 4.10
CA GLU A 118 4.76 2.28 3.23
C GLU A 118 5.51 2.40 1.88
N CYS A 119 6.79 2.79 1.94
CA CYS A 119 7.60 3.11 0.77
C CYS A 119 7.81 1.93 -0.22
N HIS A 120 7.57 0.69 0.19
CA HIS A 120 7.56 -0.46 -0.72
C HIS A 120 6.54 -0.30 -1.85
N GLN A 121 5.43 0.42 -1.62
CA GLN A 121 4.41 0.67 -2.65
C GLN A 121 4.89 1.57 -3.79
N LEU A 122 5.99 2.31 -3.62
CA LEU A 122 6.65 3.01 -4.73
C LEU A 122 7.15 2.04 -5.83
N ILE A 123 7.36 0.79 -5.47
CA ILE A 123 7.81 -0.26 -6.39
C ILE A 123 6.63 -1.15 -6.79
N THR A 124 5.84 -1.63 -5.82
CA THR A 124 4.79 -2.62 -6.07
C THR A 124 3.57 -2.06 -6.80
N ASP A 125 3.30 -0.75 -6.68
CA ASP A 125 2.08 -0.14 -7.21
C ASP A 125 2.32 0.66 -8.50
N VAL A 126 3.58 0.82 -8.93
CA VAL A 126 3.94 1.72 -10.05
C VAL A 126 3.26 1.34 -11.38
N ASP A 127 3.05 0.06 -11.64
CA ASP A 127 2.47 -0.43 -12.90
C ASP A 127 1.05 0.08 -13.16
N TYR A 128 0.26 0.20 -12.11
CA TYR A 128 -1.14 0.65 -12.23
C TYR A 128 -1.38 2.04 -11.63
N ARG A 129 -0.38 2.62 -10.98
CA ARG A 129 -0.44 3.91 -10.29
C ARG A 129 0.87 4.68 -10.45
N ILE A 130 1.20 5.03 -11.67
CA ILE A 130 2.46 5.73 -12.01
C ILE A 130 2.67 7.01 -11.19
N ASP A 131 1.58 7.69 -10.79
CA ASP A 131 1.64 8.91 -10.00
C ASP A 131 2.19 8.69 -8.56
N ILE A 132 2.32 7.45 -8.11
CA ILE A 132 2.85 7.14 -6.77
C ILE A 132 4.30 7.60 -6.62
N VAL A 133 5.07 7.61 -7.72
CA VAL A 133 6.48 8.05 -7.72
C VAL A 133 6.67 9.55 -7.91
N MET A 134 5.61 10.32 -8.16
CA MET A 134 5.71 11.78 -8.38
C MET A 134 6.49 12.54 -7.31
N PRO A 135 6.39 12.21 -6.00
CA PRO A 135 7.14 12.91 -4.97
C PRO A 135 8.64 12.57 -4.90
N MET A 136 9.12 11.57 -5.65
CA MET A 136 10.49 11.08 -5.50
C MET A 136 11.56 12.12 -5.87
N ASN A 137 11.33 12.93 -6.90
CA ASN A 137 12.25 13.99 -7.26
C ASN A 137 12.33 15.05 -6.15
N ASP A 138 11.20 15.36 -5.53
CA ASP A 138 11.15 16.28 -4.41
C ASP A 138 11.77 15.68 -3.14
N PHE A 139 11.58 14.37 -2.91
CA PHE A 139 12.12 13.65 -1.75
C PHE A 139 13.63 13.91 -1.60
N PHE A 140 14.38 13.76 -2.67
CA PHE A 140 15.84 13.97 -2.63
C PHE A 140 16.25 15.44 -2.38
N MET A 141 15.36 16.40 -2.59
CA MET A 141 15.61 17.83 -2.32
C MET A 141 15.41 18.21 -0.85
N PHE A 142 14.67 17.41 -0.08
CA PHE A 142 14.47 17.71 1.35
C PHE A 142 15.74 17.54 2.15
N LYS A 143 16.04 18.53 3.02
CA LYS A 143 17.17 18.47 3.94
C LYS A 143 17.00 17.42 5.02
N ARG A 144 15.76 17.11 5.38
CA ARG A 144 15.40 16.13 6.41
C ARG A 144 14.30 15.25 5.85
N LYS A 145 14.59 13.97 5.70
CA LYS A 145 13.69 13.02 5.05
C LYS A 145 13.91 11.61 5.57
N ALA A 146 12.89 10.77 5.49
CA ALA A 146 13.01 9.35 5.75
C ALA A 146 11.97 8.56 4.95
N LEU A 147 12.31 7.30 4.70
CA LEU A 147 11.42 6.28 4.17
C LEU A 147 11.09 5.28 5.26
N VAL A 148 9.86 4.78 5.28
CA VAL A 148 9.42 3.79 6.28
C VAL A 148 8.63 2.69 5.59
N SER A 149 8.94 1.43 5.92
CA SER A 149 8.14 0.27 5.52
C SER A 149 8.30 -0.88 6.51
N ALA A 150 7.26 -1.70 6.65
CA ALA A 150 7.35 -2.99 7.33
C ALA A 150 7.97 -4.06 6.42
N THR A 151 7.86 -3.88 5.12
CA THR A 151 8.33 -4.77 4.06
C THR A 151 9.18 -3.98 3.06
N PRO A 152 10.38 -3.49 3.47
CA PRO A 152 11.20 -2.68 2.59
C PRO A 152 11.72 -3.52 1.43
N ILE A 153 11.62 -2.97 0.22
CA ILE A 153 12.20 -3.51 -1.00
C ILE A 153 13.41 -2.63 -1.33
N GLY A 154 14.47 -3.21 -1.86
CA GLY A 154 15.65 -2.46 -2.30
C GLY A 154 15.32 -1.53 -3.46
N PHE A 155 15.80 -0.29 -3.40
CA PHE A 155 15.66 0.67 -4.48
C PHE A 155 16.86 0.58 -5.42
N SER A 156 16.62 0.56 -6.73
CA SER A 156 17.65 0.56 -7.77
C SER A 156 18.04 1.96 -8.26
N ASP A 157 17.30 3.00 -7.87
CA ASP A 157 17.61 4.38 -8.24
C ASP A 157 18.95 4.82 -7.58
N PRO A 158 19.97 5.21 -8.37
CA PRO A 158 21.30 5.53 -7.86
C PRO A 158 21.31 6.71 -6.86
N ARG A 159 20.30 7.56 -6.88
CA ARG A 159 20.15 8.66 -5.93
C ARG A 159 20.03 8.20 -4.49
N PHE A 160 19.58 6.97 -4.23
CA PHE A 160 19.57 6.42 -2.86
C PHE A 160 20.97 6.18 -2.33
N GLU A 161 21.88 5.70 -3.18
CA GLU A 161 23.30 5.54 -2.83
C GLU A 161 24.01 6.89 -2.72
N GLU A 162 23.76 7.81 -3.65
CA GLU A 162 24.34 9.16 -3.66
C GLU A 162 23.96 9.97 -2.41
N ASN A 163 22.74 9.79 -1.89
CA ASN A 163 22.25 10.45 -0.68
C ASN A 163 22.65 9.75 0.62
N LEU A 164 23.38 8.62 0.55
CA LEU A 164 23.89 7.87 1.71
C LEU A 164 22.81 7.62 2.77
N LEU A 165 21.64 7.11 2.34
CA LEU A 165 20.55 6.81 3.27
C LEU A 165 20.87 5.57 4.10
N ASP A 166 21.01 5.76 5.41
CA ASP A 166 21.24 4.67 6.34
C ASP A 166 20.01 3.78 6.51
N THR A 167 20.18 2.48 6.49
CA THR A 167 19.10 1.55 6.84
C THR A 167 19.08 1.28 8.33
N ILE A 168 17.99 1.66 8.98
CA ILE A 168 17.73 1.39 10.40
C ILE A 168 16.74 0.25 10.49
N GLU A 169 17.19 -0.90 10.96
CA GLU A 169 16.32 -2.07 11.16
C GLU A 169 15.69 -2.06 12.53
N VAL A 170 14.37 -2.33 12.56
CA VAL A 170 13.57 -2.51 13.77
C VAL A 170 13.08 -3.95 13.79
N GLU A 171 13.45 -4.69 14.82
CA GLU A 171 13.12 -6.10 14.99
C GLU A 171 12.36 -6.34 16.29
N ALA A 172 11.51 -7.38 16.32
CA ALA A 172 10.96 -7.89 17.55
C ALA A 172 12.00 -8.72 18.31
N ASP A 173 12.08 -8.58 19.63
CA ASP A 173 12.84 -9.47 20.49
C ASP A 173 12.00 -10.67 20.97
N TYR A 174 10.81 -10.84 20.40
CA TYR A 174 9.87 -11.91 20.69
C TYR A 174 9.45 -12.62 19.40
N ASP A 175 9.01 -13.84 19.51
CA ASP A 175 8.47 -14.59 18.37
C ASP A 175 7.09 -14.06 17.99
N TYR A 176 7.01 -13.41 16.82
CA TYR A 176 5.77 -12.88 16.23
C TYR A 176 5.36 -13.63 14.97
N ARG A 177 6.09 -14.70 14.62
CA ARG A 177 5.78 -15.52 13.48
C ARG A 177 4.41 -16.16 13.64
N GLN A 178 3.71 -16.30 12.54
CA GLN A 178 2.41 -16.91 12.48
C GLN A 178 2.45 -18.06 11.47
N ASP A 179 1.93 -19.21 11.89
CA ASP A 179 1.82 -20.36 11.00
C ASP A 179 0.78 -20.07 9.92
N ILE A 180 1.12 -20.39 8.68
CA ILE A 180 0.25 -20.23 7.52
C ILE A 180 0.01 -21.63 6.91
N THR A 181 -1.25 -21.99 6.78
CA THR A 181 -1.64 -23.17 5.99
C THR A 181 -1.69 -22.78 4.52
N VAL A 182 -0.87 -23.42 3.70
CA VAL A 182 -0.81 -23.13 2.26
C VAL A 182 -1.50 -24.24 1.49
N THR A 183 -2.52 -23.90 0.70
CA THR A 183 -3.31 -24.85 -0.09
C THR A 183 -3.15 -24.54 -1.58
N HIS A 184 -2.39 -25.37 -2.28
CA HIS A 184 -2.34 -25.32 -3.74
C HIS A 184 -3.54 -26.04 -4.34
N THR A 185 -4.17 -25.44 -5.34
CA THR A 185 -5.35 -26.01 -6.02
C THR A 185 -5.36 -25.63 -7.48
N TYR A 186 -6.05 -26.42 -8.30
CA TYR A 186 -6.45 -26.07 -9.67
C TYR A 186 -7.93 -25.67 -9.76
N ASN A 187 -8.57 -25.50 -8.60
CA ASN A 187 -9.96 -25.08 -8.51
C ASN A 187 -10.20 -24.34 -7.18
N ILE A 188 -10.11 -23.02 -7.24
CA ILE A 188 -10.30 -22.14 -6.07
C ILE A 188 -11.66 -22.40 -5.40
N ALA A 189 -12.74 -22.54 -6.16
CA ALA A 189 -14.06 -22.77 -5.58
C ALA A 189 -14.13 -24.08 -4.79
N LYS A 190 -13.51 -25.16 -5.29
CA LYS A 190 -13.46 -26.42 -4.56
C LYS A 190 -12.69 -26.27 -3.24
N ALA A 191 -11.50 -25.66 -3.27
CA ALA A 191 -10.69 -25.48 -2.06
C ALA A 191 -11.37 -24.57 -1.04
N VAL A 192 -12.04 -23.51 -1.48
CA VAL A 192 -12.85 -22.64 -0.59
C VAL A 192 -14.02 -23.43 0.01
N GLY A 193 -14.68 -24.30 -0.76
CA GLY A 193 -15.75 -25.17 -0.25
C GLY A 193 -15.26 -26.09 0.86
N GLU A 194 -14.15 -26.82 0.64
CA GLU A 194 -13.51 -27.68 1.63
C GLU A 194 -13.10 -26.90 2.90
N TYR A 195 -12.61 -25.67 2.72
CA TYR A 195 -12.32 -24.77 3.84
C TYR A 195 -13.58 -24.43 4.65
N LEU A 196 -14.66 -24.03 3.98
CA LEU A 196 -15.92 -23.63 4.63
C LEU A 196 -16.61 -24.78 5.37
N GLU A 197 -16.43 -26.04 4.95
CA GLU A 197 -16.96 -27.22 5.64
C GLU A 197 -16.31 -27.44 7.01
N THR A 198 -15.07 -27.02 7.18
CA THR A 198 -14.28 -27.26 8.40
C THR A 198 -14.20 -26.05 9.33
N HIS A 199 -14.59 -24.86 8.86
CA HIS A 199 -14.47 -23.59 9.60
C HIS A 199 -15.83 -22.93 9.79
N ASN A 200 -16.24 -22.76 11.04
CA ASN A 200 -17.56 -22.23 11.42
C ASN A 200 -17.53 -20.80 12.01
N GLY A 201 -16.34 -20.24 12.22
CA GLY A 201 -16.12 -18.90 12.79
C GLY A 201 -16.38 -17.77 11.81
N THR A 202 -16.06 -16.55 12.25
CA THR A 202 -16.01 -15.39 11.37
C THR A 202 -14.75 -15.47 10.49
N VAL A 203 -14.94 -15.33 9.19
CA VAL A 203 -13.85 -15.42 8.20
C VAL A 203 -13.64 -14.08 7.50
N CYS A 204 -12.39 -13.67 7.38
CA CYS A 204 -11.94 -12.52 6.62
C CYS A 204 -11.16 -13.02 5.38
N PHE A 205 -11.77 -12.87 4.20
CA PHE A 205 -11.17 -13.21 2.93
C PHE A 205 -10.48 -12.01 2.29
N PHE A 206 -9.25 -12.17 1.84
CA PHE A 206 -8.49 -11.18 1.09
C PHE A 206 -8.35 -11.65 -0.35
N VAL A 207 -9.07 -10.97 -1.26
CA VAL A 207 -9.15 -11.33 -2.68
C VAL A 207 -9.23 -10.06 -3.51
N ASN A 208 -8.24 -9.78 -4.33
CA ASN A 208 -8.21 -8.54 -5.12
C ASN A 208 -9.09 -8.62 -6.39
N SER A 209 -10.29 -9.18 -6.31
CA SER A 209 -11.25 -9.26 -7.43
C SER A 209 -12.69 -9.30 -6.95
N VAL A 210 -13.45 -8.23 -7.17
CA VAL A 210 -14.89 -8.21 -6.81
C VAL A 210 -15.73 -9.19 -7.62
N VAL A 211 -15.27 -9.56 -8.82
CA VAL A 211 -15.94 -10.57 -9.66
C VAL A 211 -15.76 -11.96 -9.06
N THR A 212 -14.54 -12.30 -8.66
CA THR A 212 -14.23 -13.57 -7.97
C THR A 212 -14.98 -13.63 -6.64
N ILE A 213 -14.95 -12.57 -5.84
CA ILE A 213 -15.68 -12.45 -4.57
C ILE A 213 -17.17 -12.74 -4.77
N TYR A 214 -17.83 -12.03 -5.70
CA TYR A 214 -19.25 -12.23 -5.96
C TYR A 214 -19.57 -13.64 -6.44
N SER A 215 -18.72 -14.20 -7.30
CA SER A 215 -18.87 -15.58 -7.80
C SER A 215 -18.80 -16.60 -6.67
N LEU A 216 -17.85 -16.47 -5.74
CA LEU A 216 -17.71 -17.33 -4.56
C LEU A 216 -18.94 -17.20 -3.63
N MET A 217 -19.32 -15.96 -3.29
CA MET A 217 -20.48 -15.72 -2.44
C MET A 217 -21.77 -16.31 -3.02
N LYS A 218 -21.96 -16.18 -4.33
CA LYS A 218 -23.12 -16.74 -5.03
C LYS A 218 -23.08 -18.27 -5.07
N HIS A 219 -21.91 -18.85 -5.36
CA HIS A 219 -21.73 -20.30 -5.46
C HIS A 219 -22.04 -21.02 -4.15
N PHE A 220 -21.62 -20.43 -3.02
CA PHE A 220 -21.81 -21.01 -1.70
C PHE A 220 -23.03 -20.47 -0.93
N ASN A 221 -23.90 -19.70 -1.58
CA ASN A 221 -25.09 -19.07 -0.96
C ASN A 221 -24.77 -18.20 0.27
N LEU A 222 -23.65 -17.45 0.23
CA LEU A 222 -23.16 -16.62 1.34
C LEU A 222 -23.62 -15.16 1.25
N LEU A 223 -24.36 -14.75 0.24
CA LEU A 223 -24.71 -13.34 -0.04
C LEU A 223 -25.30 -12.61 1.18
N GLU A 224 -26.23 -13.25 1.89
CA GLU A 224 -26.89 -12.65 3.06
C GLU A 224 -25.95 -12.49 4.27
N ASP A 225 -25.00 -13.41 4.42
CA ASP A 225 -24.06 -13.46 5.54
C ASP A 225 -22.70 -12.84 5.21
N SER A 226 -22.62 -12.08 4.11
CA SER A 226 -21.36 -11.50 3.64
C SER A 226 -21.37 -9.97 3.62
N SER A 227 -20.18 -9.41 3.89
CA SER A 227 -19.84 -8.00 3.64
C SER A 227 -18.62 -7.92 2.71
N VAL A 228 -18.60 -6.91 1.81
CA VAL A 228 -17.51 -6.70 0.88
C VAL A 228 -16.94 -5.28 1.07
N TYR A 229 -15.65 -5.19 1.32
CA TYR A 229 -14.91 -3.95 1.49
C TYR A 229 -14.02 -3.70 0.27
N CYS A 230 -14.33 -2.64 -0.50
CA CYS A 230 -13.70 -2.40 -1.79
C CYS A 230 -13.69 -0.92 -2.17
N ALA A 231 -12.99 -0.57 -3.25
CA ALA A 231 -12.95 0.80 -3.77
C ALA A 231 -14.35 1.30 -4.18
N PRO A 232 -14.61 2.63 -4.16
CA PRO A 232 -15.93 3.21 -4.51
C PRO A 232 -16.46 2.75 -5.87
N LYS A 233 -15.61 2.63 -6.89
CA LYS A 233 -15.97 2.15 -8.22
C LYS A 233 -16.44 0.69 -8.18
N SER A 234 -15.71 -0.17 -7.46
CA SER A 234 -16.06 -1.58 -7.27
C SER A 234 -17.34 -1.76 -6.45
N ARG A 235 -17.53 -0.93 -5.41
CA ARG A 235 -18.79 -0.86 -4.65
C ARG A 235 -19.98 -0.50 -5.55
N SER A 236 -19.82 0.50 -6.42
CA SER A 236 -20.88 0.87 -7.37
C SER A 236 -21.20 -0.29 -8.30
N LYS A 237 -20.19 -0.98 -8.85
CA LYS A 237 -20.36 -2.17 -9.68
C LYS A 237 -21.16 -3.27 -8.95
N LEU A 238 -20.79 -3.61 -7.70
CA LEU A 238 -21.51 -4.60 -6.91
C LEU A 238 -22.97 -4.23 -6.71
N LYS A 239 -23.26 -2.94 -6.46
CA LYS A 239 -24.64 -2.46 -6.26
C LYS A 239 -25.49 -2.43 -7.52
N THR A 240 -24.91 -1.99 -8.64
CA THR A 240 -25.67 -1.77 -9.87
C THR A 240 -25.75 -3.00 -10.77
N GLU A 241 -24.66 -3.73 -10.93
CA GLU A 241 -24.60 -4.88 -11.84
C GLU A 241 -24.99 -6.19 -11.14
N TYR A 242 -24.61 -6.34 -9.86
CA TYR A 242 -24.83 -7.59 -9.11
C TYR A 242 -25.96 -7.48 -8.07
N ILE A 243 -26.54 -6.29 -7.88
CA ILE A 243 -27.63 -6.01 -6.91
C ILE A 243 -27.22 -6.44 -5.49
N PHE A 244 -25.93 -6.31 -5.17
CA PHE A 244 -25.38 -6.63 -3.85
C PHE A 244 -25.16 -5.35 -3.05
N HIS A 245 -25.88 -5.20 -1.92
CA HIS A 245 -25.93 -3.95 -1.16
C HIS A 245 -24.96 -3.91 0.03
N ASN A 246 -24.51 -5.05 0.55
CA ASN A 246 -23.56 -5.12 1.69
C ASN A 246 -22.10 -4.88 1.22
N ALA A 247 -21.92 -3.85 0.39
CA ALA A 247 -20.63 -3.43 -0.14
C ALA A 247 -20.27 -2.03 0.40
N TYR A 248 -19.07 -1.88 0.94
CA TYR A 248 -18.60 -0.70 1.68
C TYR A 248 -17.26 -0.21 1.13
N SER A 249 -17.06 1.12 1.10
CA SER A 249 -15.78 1.73 0.72
C SER A 249 -14.92 2.10 1.93
N GLU A 250 -15.51 2.02 3.12
CA GLU A 250 -14.87 2.22 4.41
C GLU A 250 -15.25 1.06 5.33
N TRP A 251 -14.33 0.67 6.20
CA TRP A 251 -14.58 -0.40 7.15
C TRP A 251 -15.20 0.15 8.45
N SER A 252 -16.12 -0.61 9.00
CA SER A 252 -16.65 -0.42 10.35
C SER A 252 -16.96 -1.79 10.96
N SER A 253 -16.70 -1.96 12.26
CA SER A 253 -17.07 -3.17 13.00
C SER A 253 -18.55 -3.52 12.87
N ASP A 254 -19.43 -2.51 12.83
CA ASP A 254 -20.89 -2.68 12.74
C ASP A 254 -21.34 -3.28 11.41
N THR A 255 -20.49 -3.22 10.37
CA THR A 255 -20.79 -3.77 9.04
C THR A 255 -20.21 -5.16 8.83
N MET A 256 -19.47 -5.69 9.80
CA MET A 256 -18.91 -7.04 9.75
C MET A 256 -20.02 -8.09 9.86
N LYS A 257 -19.85 -9.16 9.08
CA LYS A 257 -20.72 -10.34 9.08
C LYS A 257 -19.91 -11.61 9.31
N LYS A 258 -20.54 -12.76 9.14
CA LYS A 258 -19.83 -14.04 9.24
C LYS A 258 -18.69 -14.15 8.21
N TYR A 259 -18.94 -13.69 6.97
CA TYR A 259 -17.96 -13.70 5.89
C TYR A 259 -17.66 -12.27 5.44
N ASN A 260 -16.40 -11.87 5.48
CA ASN A 260 -15.96 -10.51 5.19
C ASN A 260 -14.89 -10.55 4.10
N PHE A 261 -15.14 -9.90 2.99
CA PHE A 261 -14.25 -9.90 1.83
C PHE A 261 -13.59 -8.54 1.67
N PHE A 262 -12.26 -8.54 1.57
CA PHE A 262 -11.44 -7.34 1.42
C PHE A 262 -10.67 -7.38 0.09
N THR A 263 -10.73 -6.28 -0.68
CA THR A 263 -9.93 -6.12 -1.90
C THR A 263 -8.62 -5.40 -1.60
N GLY A 264 -7.70 -5.31 -2.58
CA GLY A 264 -6.37 -4.72 -2.44
C GLY A 264 -6.30 -3.38 -1.74
N ARG A 265 -7.36 -2.55 -1.84
CA ARG A 265 -7.47 -1.30 -1.08
C ARG A 265 -7.30 -1.48 0.44
N PHE A 266 -7.60 -2.66 0.95
CA PHE A 266 -7.58 -3.00 2.39
C PHE A 266 -6.42 -3.94 2.77
N PHE A 267 -5.48 -4.21 1.88
CA PHE A 267 -4.31 -5.04 2.21
C PHE A 267 -3.32 -4.27 3.07
N THR A 268 -3.22 -2.97 2.83
CA THR A 268 -2.32 -2.08 3.55
C THR A 268 -3.10 -0.97 4.22
N ALA A 269 -2.49 -0.34 5.23
CA ALA A 269 -2.82 1.01 5.68
C ALA A 269 -4.17 1.20 6.39
N PHE A 270 -4.78 0.16 6.97
CA PHE A 270 -5.86 0.29 7.94
C PHE A 270 -5.71 -0.75 9.05
N ASP A 271 -6.39 -0.54 10.17
CA ASP A 271 -6.32 -1.43 11.32
C ASP A 271 -7.67 -2.10 11.55
N LEU A 272 -7.64 -3.41 11.76
CA LEU A 272 -8.76 -4.22 12.21
C LEU A 272 -8.62 -4.47 13.71
N GLU A 273 -9.28 -3.64 14.49
CA GLU A 273 -9.36 -3.79 15.95
C GLU A 273 -10.66 -4.52 16.28
N LEU A 274 -10.61 -5.85 16.30
CA LEU A 274 -11.73 -6.71 16.64
C LEU A 274 -11.57 -7.22 18.08
N ASP A 275 -12.67 -7.40 18.79
CA ASP A 275 -12.71 -7.98 20.14
C ASP A 275 -12.68 -9.54 20.12
N TYR A 276 -12.66 -10.11 18.94
CA TYR A 276 -12.51 -11.54 18.66
C TYR A 276 -11.43 -11.78 17.60
N LYS A 277 -10.97 -13.02 17.48
CA LYS A 277 -9.99 -13.43 16.47
C LYS A 277 -10.70 -14.14 15.31
N PRO A 278 -10.79 -13.54 14.11
CA PRO A 278 -11.34 -14.20 12.93
C PRO A 278 -10.33 -15.19 12.34
N ASP A 279 -10.82 -16.07 11.47
CA ASP A 279 -9.97 -16.81 10.55
C ASP A 279 -9.63 -15.92 9.35
N LEU A 280 -8.40 -15.97 8.90
CA LEU A 280 -7.89 -15.21 7.77
C LEU A 280 -7.65 -16.13 6.58
N VAL A 281 -8.25 -15.80 5.44
CA VAL A 281 -8.06 -16.54 4.18
C VAL A 281 -7.60 -15.59 3.08
N MET A 282 -6.44 -15.83 2.52
CA MET A 282 -5.92 -15.14 1.35
C MET A 282 -6.14 -16.01 0.11
N ILE A 283 -6.56 -15.40 -1.01
CA ILE A 283 -6.83 -16.12 -2.26
C ILE A 283 -6.09 -15.47 -3.41
N THR A 284 -5.26 -16.28 -4.08
CA THR A 284 -4.56 -15.94 -5.32
C THR A 284 -5.12 -16.78 -6.48
N ASP A 285 -5.67 -16.13 -7.51
CA ASP A 285 -6.31 -16.75 -8.68
C ASP A 285 -5.81 -16.07 -9.98
N PRO A 286 -4.55 -16.29 -10.38
CA PRO A 286 -3.94 -15.60 -11.50
C PRO A 286 -4.53 -16.00 -12.86
N HIS A 287 -5.21 -17.15 -12.97
CA HIS A 287 -5.90 -17.55 -14.20
C HIS A 287 -7.09 -16.66 -14.53
N ARG A 288 -7.80 -16.19 -13.50
CA ARG A 288 -8.94 -15.28 -13.70
C ARG A 288 -8.51 -13.84 -13.75
N ALA A 289 -7.51 -13.49 -12.94
CA ALA A 289 -7.07 -12.12 -12.84
C ALA A 289 -5.65 -12.07 -12.22
N GLU A 290 -4.65 -11.69 -13.01
CA GLU A 290 -3.26 -11.55 -12.56
C GLU A 290 -3.13 -10.67 -11.31
N TYR A 291 -3.91 -9.61 -11.24
CA TYR A 291 -3.95 -8.69 -10.10
C TYR A 291 -4.49 -9.32 -8.80
N THR A 292 -4.84 -10.60 -8.77
CA THR A 292 -5.11 -11.35 -7.53
C THR A 292 -3.87 -11.99 -6.95
N LEU A 293 -2.74 -11.93 -7.65
CA LEU A 293 -1.46 -12.41 -7.14
C LEU A 293 -1.12 -11.64 -5.86
N LEU A 294 -0.78 -12.39 -4.81
CA LEU A 294 -0.33 -11.84 -3.54
C LEU A 294 1.15 -12.20 -3.36
N ASP A 295 1.96 -11.18 -3.17
CA ASP A 295 3.35 -11.37 -2.80
C ASP A 295 3.45 -11.81 -1.33
N ILE A 296 4.19 -12.89 -1.07
CA ILE A 296 4.29 -13.49 0.27
C ILE A 296 5.16 -12.65 1.22
N ASP A 297 6.13 -11.92 0.70
CA ASP A 297 7.07 -11.13 1.48
C ASP A 297 6.56 -9.70 1.76
N THR A 298 5.53 -9.26 1.04
CA THR A 298 4.92 -7.95 1.21
C THR A 298 3.44 -8.05 1.56
N ASP A 299 2.56 -8.44 0.63
CA ASP A 299 1.11 -8.42 0.81
C ASP A 299 0.65 -9.31 1.96
N CYS A 300 1.13 -10.55 2.03
CA CYS A 300 0.71 -11.48 3.06
C CYS A 300 1.10 -11.00 4.47
N ILE A 301 2.30 -10.43 4.62
CA ILE A 301 2.77 -9.84 5.87
C ILE A 301 1.90 -8.62 6.24
N GLN A 302 1.63 -7.75 5.27
CA GLN A 302 0.80 -6.57 5.47
C GLN A 302 -0.63 -6.95 5.87
N ILE A 303 -1.25 -7.89 5.19
CA ILE A 303 -2.60 -8.39 5.50
C ILE A 303 -2.66 -8.96 6.92
N CYS A 304 -1.74 -9.84 7.30
CA CYS A 304 -1.68 -10.38 8.67
C CYS A 304 -1.53 -9.26 9.71
N GLY A 305 -0.70 -8.28 9.42
CA GLY A 305 -0.45 -7.13 10.30
C GLY A 305 -1.64 -6.19 10.51
N ARG A 306 -2.72 -6.32 9.73
CA ARG A 306 -3.94 -5.51 9.91
C ARG A 306 -4.70 -5.85 11.19
N PHE A 307 -4.63 -7.10 11.64
CA PHE A 307 -5.37 -7.61 12.79
C PHE A 307 -4.61 -7.32 14.09
N ARG A 308 -4.91 -6.22 14.75
CA ARG A 308 -4.17 -5.75 15.94
C ARG A 308 -4.28 -6.71 17.13
N ASN A 309 -5.38 -7.43 17.24
CA ASN A 309 -5.61 -8.44 18.30
C ASN A 309 -5.29 -9.86 17.82
N GLY A 310 -4.67 -9.98 16.64
CA GLY A 310 -4.33 -11.26 16.02
C GLY A 310 -5.51 -11.96 15.36
N VAL A 311 -5.24 -13.11 14.76
CA VAL A 311 -6.21 -13.99 14.09
C VAL A 311 -6.18 -15.38 14.72
N ASN A 312 -7.21 -16.19 14.46
CA ASN A 312 -7.29 -17.56 14.93
C ASN A 312 -6.45 -18.50 14.03
N SER A 313 -6.60 -18.36 12.72
CA SER A 313 -5.85 -19.13 11.73
C SER A 313 -5.51 -18.28 10.51
N VAL A 314 -4.50 -18.65 9.75
CA VAL A 314 -4.14 -18.07 8.46
C VAL A 314 -4.06 -19.16 7.41
N THR A 315 -4.81 -18.98 6.32
CA THR A 315 -4.79 -19.88 5.18
C THR A 315 -4.55 -19.11 3.90
N HIS A 316 -3.64 -19.58 3.05
CA HIS A 316 -3.44 -19.06 1.71
C HIS A 316 -3.83 -20.12 0.69
N ILE A 317 -4.94 -19.91 -0.01
CA ILE A 317 -5.41 -20.75 -1.10
C ILE A 317 -4.92 -20.11 -2.40
N TYR A 318 -4.12 -20.84 -3.17
CA TYR A 318 -3.57 -20.32 -4.40
C TYR A 318 -3.67 -21.30 -5.55
N GLU A 319 -3.92 -20.75 -6.73
CA GLU A 319 -3.81 -21.43 -8.00
C GLU A 319 -2.52 -20.99 -8.69
N SER A 320 -1.80 -21.93 -9.28
CA SER A 320 -0.64 -21.64 -10.12
C SER A 320 -1.03 -21.74 -11.59
N ASN A 321 -0.56 -20.81 -12.40
CA ASN A 321 -0.67 -20.93 -13.86
C ASN A 321 0.47 -21.82 -14.38
N PRO A 322 0.19 -23.04 -14.87
CA PRO A 322 1.25 -23.94 -15.37
C PRO A 322 1.94 -23.40 -16.64
N ASP A 323 1.34 -22.42 -17.33
CA ASP A 323 1.91 -21.79 -18.51
C ASP A 323 2.94 -20.72 -18.15
N ILE A 324 3.00 -20.29 -16.90
CA ILE A 324 4.05 -19.39 -16.42
C ILE A 324 5.30 -20.22 -16.11
N VAL A 325 6.31 -20.05 -16.95
CA VAL A 325 7.63 -20.65 -16.71
C VAL A 325 8.29 -19.93 -15.54
N ALA A 326 8.65 -20.69 -14.51
CA ALA A 326 9.44 -20.14 -13.41
C ALA A 326 10.80 -19.63 -13.95
N LYS A 327 11.14 -18.40 -13.68
CA LYS A 327 12.41 -17.78 -14.04
C LYS A 327 13.26 -17.67 -12.77
N ASP A 328 14.53 -17.95 -12.89
CA ASP A 328 15.47 -17.65 -11.81
C ASP A 328 15.83 -16.15 -11.80
N ARG A 329 16.52 -15.74 -10.76
CA ARG A 329 16.90 -14.33 -10.57
C ARG A 329 17.76 -13.80 -11.71
N GLU A 330 18.70 -14.59 -12.22
CA GLU A 330 19.61 -14.18 -13.29
C GLU A 330 18.83 -13.93 -14.59
N GLN A 331 17.86 -14.80 -14.90
CA GLN A 331 16.97 -14.64 -16.06
C GLN A 331 16.12 -13.36 -15.95
N ILE A 332 15.58 -13.07 -14.76
CA ILE A 332 14.78 -11.86 -14.52
C ILE A 332 15.66 -10.61 -14.67
N GLU A 333 16.84 -10.59 -14.06
CA GLU A 333 17.78 -9.47 -14.15
C GLU A 333 18.23 -9.22 -15.60
N TRP A 334 18.45 -10.30 -16.37
CA TRP A 334 18.79 -10.20 -17.80
C TRP A 334 17.62 -9.62 -18.61
N GLU A 335 16.40 -10.05 -18.39
CA GLU A 335 15.21 -9.53 -19.08
C GLU A 335 14.96 -8.06 -18.75
N ILE A 336 15.08 -7.66 -17.48
CA ILE A 336 14.97 -6.24 -17.08
C ILE A 336 16.01 -5.41 -17.84
N SER A 337 17.27 -5.84 -17.84
CA SER A 337 18.36 -5.13 -18.54
C SER A 337 18.09 -5.03 -20.05
N ALA A 338 17.55 -6.09 -20.65
CA ALA A 338 17.18 -6.07 -22.07
C ALA A 338 16.05 -5.06 -22.36
N HIS A 339 15.04 -5.00 -21.51
CA HIS A 339 13.95 -4.02 -21.64
C HIS A 339 14.43 -2.58 -21.42
N GLU A 340 15.33 -2.34 -20.47
CA GLU A 340 15.95 -1.01 -20.28
C GLU A 340 16.71 -0.55 -21.54
N VAL A 341 17.43 -1.44 -22.22
CA VAL A 341 18.09 -1.12 -23.49
C VAL A 341 17.07 -0.72 -24.56
N VAL A 342 15.96 -1.46 -24.67
CA VAL A 342 14.87 -1.13 -25.61
C VAL A 342 14.25 0.22 -25.29
N TYR A 343 13.91 0.45 -24.02
CA TYR A 343 13.35 1.72 -23.56
C TYR A 343 14.27 2.90 -23.88
N ASN A 344 15.54 2.82 -23.52
CA ASN A 344 16.52 3.89 -23.74
C ASN A 344 16.70 4.17 -25.25
N THR A 345 16.66 3.13 -26.07
CA THR A 345 16.73 3.24 -27.53
C THR A 345 15.50 3.97 -28.09
N LEU A 346 14.31 3.53 -27.72
CA LEU A 346 13.05 4.14 -28.17
C LEU A 346 12.91 5.59 -27.69
N ASN A 347 13.30 5.85 -26.44
CA ASN A 347 13.27 7.21 -25.86
C ASN A 347 14.24 8.16 -26.58
N THR A 348 15.42 7.67 -26.94
CA THR A 348 16.39 8.42 -27.78
C THR A 348 15.80 8.74 -29.14
N LEU A 349 15.16 7.77 -29.79
CA LEU A 349 14.48 7.94 -31.06
C LEU A 349 13.30 8.91 -30.99
N TYR A 350 12.50 8.81 -29.94
CA TYR A 350 11.39 9.73 -29.65
C TYR A 350 11.89 11.17 -29.51
N ASN A 351 12.95 11.39 -28.73
CA ASN A 351 13.52 12.72 -28.50
C ASN A 351 14.20 13.31 -29.75
N SER A 352 14.73 12.48 -30.63
CA SER A 352 15.37 12.89 -31.89
C SER A 352 14.42 12.93 -33.08
N ALA A 353 13.13 12.60 -32.89
CA ALA A 353 12.16 12.53 -33.97
C ALA A 353 11.90 13.90 -34.60
N ASP A 354 12.13 13.98 -35.90
CA ASP A 354 12.04 15.18 -36.77
C ASP A 354 10.62 15.42 -37.32
N THR A 355 9.76 14.38 -37.29
CA THR A 355 8.35 14.48 -37.74
C THR A 355 7.36 14.07 -36.66
N LYS A 356 6.12 14.53 -36.78
CA LYS A 356 5.03 14.17 -35.85
C LYS A 356 4.70 12.68 -35.91
N GLU A 357 4.74 12.12 -37.11
CA GLU A 357 4.44 10.70 -37.35
C GLU A 357 5.46 9.80 -36.67
N LYS A 358 6.77 10.11 -36.78
CA LYS A 358 7.84 9.38 -36.10
C LYS A 358 7.68 9.48 -34.56
N ARG A 359 7.41 10.68 -34.07
CA ARG A 359 7.21 10.90 -32.63
C ARG A 359 6.03 10.10 -32.11
N PHE A 360 4.91 10.11 -32.85
CA PHE A 360 3.74 9.30 -32.50
C PHE A 360 4.05 7.80 -32.48
N ALA A 361 4.71 7.30 -33.54
CA ALA A 361 5.07 5.88 -33.62
C ALA A 361 5.99 5.43 -32.47
N PHE A 362 6.96 6.25 -32.06
CA PHE A 362 7.84 5.93 -30.93
C PHE A 362 7.11 6.06 -29.58
N SER A 363 6.17 6.98 -29.44
CA SER A 363 5.30 7.07 -28.25
C SER A 363 4.46 5.82 -28.06
N GLU A 364 3.79 5.35 -29.13
CA GLU A 364 3.01 4.11 -29.11
C GLU A 364 3.89 2.90 -28.75
N ALA A 365 5.12 2.84 -29.31
CA ALA A 365 6.04 1.77 -29.00
C ALA A 365 6.52 1.78 -27.54
N LEU A 366 6.74 2.97 -26.97
CA LEU A 366 7.08 3.13 -25.54
C LEU A 366 5.93 2.71 -24.63
N GLU A 367 4.69 3.03 -25.00
CA GLU A 367 3.48 2.65 -24.20
C GLU A 367 3.21 1.14 -24.21
N THR A 368 3.75 0.41 -25.20
CA THR A 368 3.60 -1.06 -25.30
C THR A 368 4.66 -1.84 -24.54
N LEU A 369 5.69 -1.17 -24.02
CA LEU A 369 6.70 -1.84 -23.20
C LEU A 369 6.11 -2.26 -21.85
N PRO A 370 6.54 -3.40 -21.30
CA PRO A 370 6.03 -3.95 -20.03
C PRO A 370 6.58 -3.23 -18.79
N PHE A 371 6.69 -1.90 -18.85
CA PHE A 371 7.13 -1.06 -17.71
C PHE A 371 6.17 0.08 -17.48
#